data_7e37652c480002c0677254c409b49254
#
_entry.id   7e37652c480002c0677254c409b49254
#
_cell.length_a   1.000
_cell.length_b   1.000
_cell.length_c   1.000
_cell.angle_alpha   90.00
_cell.angle_beta   90.00
_cell.angle_gamma   90.00
#
_symmetry.space_group_name_H-M   'P 1'
#
loop_
_entity.id
_entity.type
_entity.pdbx_description
1 polymer ?
#
loop_
_entity_poly.entity_id
_entity_poly.type
_entity_poly.pdbx_seq_one_letter_code
_entity_poly.pdbx_strand_id
1 'polypeptide(L)'
;MPVDSRRLQGPESAFSYTLLEKKDANAEESILSADMQKMLIDSKQIRKDKRKPTDARPLFLRTGIISQAKGSAYIEQGNTKLVCGVYGPREVQKKSDFRLNGQLFCEFKFAPFSCQKRRSHQQDNEELVLSGLLREALEAAVCLHHFPKAQVEVNVMVIENDGSPLAAALTCASLALSSASIPMYDLVVGASVRQLPKVLLLDPTKDEEWQPELSHDQNNSNLTVGYMPSMQQVCAYVHEGVSNTEDLEQMLKLVTEYCLKVQPIVQLCLKETVEKMLANEGENKDAE
;
A
#
# COMPACT_ATOMS: atom_id res chain seq x y z
N MET A 1 -15.93 -17.19 24.74
CA MET A 1 -14.85 -17.99 25.35
C MET A 1 -14.23 -17.15 26.44
N PRO A 2 -13.93 -17.68 27.62
CA PRO A 2 -13.27 -16.90 28.65
C PRO A 2 -11.87 -16.52 28.11
N VAL A 3 -11.56 -15.25 28.10
CA VAL A 3 -10.25 -14.73 27.76
C VAL A 3 -9.27 -15.21 28.83
N ASP A 4 -8.30 -16.03 28.47
CA ASP A 4 -7.26 -16.49 29.37
C ASP A 4 -6.36 -15.31 29.75
N SER A 5 -6.67 -14.68 30.86
CA SER A 5 -5.90 -13.54 31.39
C SER A 5 -4.46 -13.90 31.81
N ARG A 6 -4.08 -15.19 31.75
CA ARG A 6 -2.71 -15.65 32.04
C ARG A 6 -1.83 -15.74 30.78
N ARG A 7 -2.41 -15.70 29.56
CA ARG A 7 -1.67 -15.51 28.33
C ARG A 7 -1.51 -14.03 28.10
N LEU A 8 -0.42 -13.57 28.77
CA LEU A 8 0.25 -12.55 28.33
C LEU A 8 -0.06 -11.28 28.13
N GLN A 9 0.08 -10.80 29.05
CA GLN A 9 0.65 -9.44 29.12
C GLN A 9 2.17 -9.63 28.95
N GLY A 10 2.59 -9.72 27.70
CA GLY A 10 3.91 -9.20 27.39
C GLY A 10 3.91 -7.73 27.81
N PRO A 11 5.06 -7.08 28.06
CA PRO A 11 5.07 -5.72 28.58
C PRO A 11 4.29 -4.82 27.61
N GLU A 12 3.02 -4.52 27.94
CA GLU A 12 2.17 -3.57 27.24
C GLU A 12 2.79 -2.17 27.24
N SER A 13 3.83 -2.00 28.01
CA SER A 13 4.60 -0.78 28.15
C SER A 13 6.09 -1.00 27.89
N ALA A 14 6.46 -1.64 26.79
CA ALA A 14 7.83 -1.50 26.29
C ALA A 14 7.98 -0.09 25.72
N PHE A 15 8.16 0.88 26.59
CA PHE A 15 8.58 2.20 26.19
C PHE A 15 10.01 2.11 25.68
N SER A 16 10.26 2.67 24.49
CA SER A 16 11.63 2.93 24.07
C SER A 16 12.31 3.73 25.18
N TYR A 17 13.51 3.34 25.59
CA TYR A 17 14.26 4.05 26.63
C TYR A 17 14.54 5.52 26.22
N THR A 18 14.49 5.85 24.94
CA THR A 18 14.56 7.22 24.42
C THR A 18 13.40 8.11 24.88
N LEU A 19 12.25 7.54 25.28
CA LEU A 19 11.14 8.25 25.91
C LEU A 19 11.39 8.54 27.41
N LEU A 20 12.39 7.91 28.01
CA LEU A 20 12.80 8.16 29.39
C LEU A 20 13.82 9.30 29.50
N GLU A 21 14.40 9.76 28.40
CA GLU A 21 15.12 11.02 28.36
C GLU A 21 14.10 12.14 28.54
N LYS A 22 14.00 12.64 29.76
CA LYS A 22 13.18 13.81 30.09
C LYS A 22 13.70 15.00 29.30
N LYS A 23 13.14 15.25 28.14
CA LYS A 23 13.16 16.54 27.51
C LYS A 23 12.04 17.36 28.14
N ASP A 24 12.36 18.53 28.67
CA ASP A 24 11.38 19.44 29.22
C ASP A 24 10.34 19.81 28.15
N ALA A 25 9.17 19.19 28.27
CA ALA A 25 8.18 19.08 27.19
C ALA A 25 7.42 20.39 26.87
N ASN A 26 7.61 21.46 27.63
CA ASN A 26 6.73 22.63 27.56
C ASN A 26 7.29 23.86 26.81
N ALA A 27 8.54 23.82 26.35
CA ALA A 27 9.15 24.94 25.63
C ALA A 27 9.46 24.63 24.15
N GLU A 28 9.42 23.37 23.75
CA GLU A 28 9.86 22.90 22.40
C GLU A 28 8.73 22.76 21.39
N GLU A 29 7.46 22.60 21.80
CA GLU A 29 6.37 22.30 20.88
C GLU A 29 6.04 23.44 19.90
N SER A 30 6.22 24.69 20.26
CA SER A 30 5.93 25.84 19.38
C SER A 30 7.07 26.20 18.42
N ILE A 31 8.29 25.80 18.74
CA ILE A 31 9.50 26.06 17.92
C ILE A 31 9.68 24.90 16.91
N LEU A 32 9.26 23.69 17.27
CA LEU A 32 9.35 22.49 16.44
C LEU A 32 8.55 22.57 15.14
N SER A 33 7.40 23.23 15.12
CA SER A 33 6.53 23.27 13.94
C SER A 33 7.11 24.03 12.75
N ALA A 34 7.75 25.17 13.01
CA ALA A 34 8.35 25.98 11.93
C ALA A 34 9.73 25.44 11.49
N ASP A 35 10.48 24.84 12.39
CA ASP A 35 11.78 24.27 12.09
C ASP A 35 11.67 22.87 11.48
N MET A 36 10.63 22.09 11.80
CA MET A 36 10.35 20.82 11.14
C MET A 36 9.94 20.98 9.66
N GLN A 37 9.20 22.04 9.31
CA GLN A 37 8.94 22.35 7.89
C GLN A 37 10.22 22.67 7.13
N LYS A 38 11.17 23.36 7.78
CA LYS A 38 12.49 23.63 7.19
C LYS A 38 13.37 22.39 7.14
N MET A 39 13.18 21.42 8.05
CA MET A 39 13.93 20.16 8.06
C MET A 39 13.45 19.17 6.99
N LEU A 40 12.20 19.24 6.56
CA LEU A 40 11.67 18.35 5.52
C LEU A 40 12.04 18.81 4.11
N ILE A 41 12.06 20.11 3.90
CA ILE A 41 12.33 20.70 2.59
C ILE A 41 13.33 21.85 2.76
N ASP A 42 14.52 21.67 2.23
CA ASP A 42 15.53 22.73 2.15
C ASP A 42 15.02 23.91 1.32
N SER A 43 15.64 25.08 1.50
CA SER A 43 15.40 26.28 0.67
C SER A 43 15.53 26.03 -0.85
N LYS A 44 16.13 24.92 -1.26
CA LYS A 44 16.25 24.42 -2.64
C LYS A 44 15.15 23.45 -3.06
N GLN A 45 14.09 23.26 -2.27
CA GLN A 45 13.03 22.26 -2.50
C GLN A 45 13.55 20.81 -2.57
N ILE A 46 14.58 20.49 -1.81
CA ILE A 46 15.13 19.13 -1.72
C ILE A 46 14.60 18.50 -0.44
N ARG A 47 14.03 17.28 -0.53
CA ARG A 47 13.56 16.48 0.60
C ARG A 47 14.75 15.99 1.45
N LYS A 48 14.48 15.53 2.67
CA LYS A 48 15.46 14.87 3.55
C LYS A 48 16.26 13.77 2.85
N ASP A 49 15.61 13.03 1.95
CA ASP A 49 16.20 11.94 1.14
C ASP A 49 16.95 12.43 -0.11
N LYS A 50 17.13 13.73 -0.28
CA LYS A 50 17.73 14.36 -1.46
C LYS A 50 16.94 14.19 -2.77
N ARG A 51 15.70 13.68 -2.72
CA ARG A 51 14.79 13.60 -3.86
C ARG A 51 14.15 14.95 -4.16
N LYS A 52 13.75 15.16 -5.42
CA LYS A 52 12.88 16.27 -5.79
C LYS A 52 11.44 15.99 -5.33
N PRO A 53 10.60 17.02 -5.19
CA PRO A 53 9.19 16.83 -4.80
C PRO A 53 8.41 15.88 -5.71
N THR A 54 8.73 15.87 -7.00
CA THR A 54 8.07 15.05 -8.03
C THR A 54 8.70 13.67 -8.23
N ASP A 55 9.79 13.37 -7.52
CA ASP A 55 10.47 12.09 -7.67
C ASP A 55 9.93 11.06 -6.67
N ALA A 56 9.60 9.87 -7.17
CA ALA A 56 9.21 8.74 -6.34
C ALA A 56 10.42 7.95 -5.83
N ARG A 57 10.21 7.11 -4.83
CA ARG A 57 11.22 6.17 -4.33
C ARG A 57 11.54 5.10 -5.38
N PRO A 58 12.74 4.50 -5.32
CA PRO A 58 13.07 3.37 -6.18
C PRO A 58 12.11 2.22 -5.91
N LEU A 59 11.64 1.58 -7.00
CA LEU A 59 10.66 0.52 -6.99
C LEU A 59 11.33 -0.81 -7.39
N PHE A 60 11.19 -1.84 -6.55
CA PHE A 60 11.56 -3.21 -6.85
C PHE A 60 10.33 -4.12 -6.77
N LEU A 61 10.12 -4.96 -7.78
CA LEU A 61 8.99 -5.86 -7.91
C LEU A 61 9.48 -7.28 -8.14
N ARG A 62 8.82 -8.24 -7.51
CA ARG A 62 9.06 -9.67 -7.73
C ARG A 62 7.77 -10.46 -7.57
N THR A 63 7.56 -11.44 -8.42
CA THR A 63 6.41 -12.37 -8.33
C THR A 63 6.89 -13.77 -7.94
N GLY A 64 5.94 -14.65 -7.54
CA GLY A 64 6.23 -16.04 -7.26
C GLY A 64 7.05 -16.30 -5.99
N ILE A 65 6.88 -15.48 -4.94
CA ILE A 65 7.65 -15.61 -3.69
C ILE A 65 7.04 -16.64 -2.75
N ILE A 66 5.70 -16.70 -2.69
CA ILE A 66 4.99 -17.65 -1.82
C ILE A 66 4.61 -18.86 -2.65
N SER A 67 5.27 -19.99 -2.41
CA SER A 67 5.06 -21.24 -3.15
C SER A 67 3.68 -21.87 -2.93
N GLN A 68 3.05 -21.62 -1.79
CA GLN A 68 1.72 -22.19 -1.46
C GLN A 68 0.56 -21.34 -1.99
N ALA A 69 0.81 -20.09 -2.36
CA ALA A 69 -0.19 -19.22 -2.96
C ALA A 69 -0.31 -19.51 -4.45
N LYS A 70 -1.49 -19.35 -5.02
CA LYS A 70 -1.70 -19.48 -6.47
C LYS A 70 -0.98 -18.40 -7.24
N GLY A 71 -0.95 -17.19 -6.68
CA GLY A 71 -0.13 -16.08 -7.16
C GLY A 71 0.38 -15.29 -5.98
N SER A 72 1.56 -14.73 -6.12
CA SER A 72 2.16 -13.89 -5.08
C SER A 72 3.04 -12.83 -5.68
N ALA A 73 3.13 -11.72 -4.97
CA ALA A 73 3.97 -10.61 -5.35
C ALA A 73 4.64 -9.99 -4.12
N TYR A 74 5.76 -9.40 -4.36
CA TYR A 74 6.53 -8.62 -3.40
C TYR A 74 6.88 -7.28 -4.01
N ILE A 75 6.76 -6.25 -3.21
CA ILE A 75 7.10 -4.88 -3.60
C ILE A 75 8.01 -4.26 -2.54
N GLU A 76 9.06 -3.60 -3.01
CA GLU A 76 9.84 -2.66 -2.22
C GLU A 76 9.75 -1.29 -2.87
N GLN A 77 9.31 -0.31 -2.10
CA GLN A 77 9.24 1.09 -2.49
C GLN A 77 10.07 1.90 -1.49
N GLY A 78 11.35 2.09 -1.79
CA GLY A 78 12.31 2.56 -0.82
C GLY A 78 12.41 1.60 0.37
N ASN A 79 12.05 2.06 1.57
CA ASN A 79 12.03 1.23 2.78
C ASN A 79 10.66 0.56 3.03
N THR A 80 9.61 0.91 2.28
CA THR A 80 8.30 0.26 2.41
C THR A 80 8.32 -1.08 1.71
N LYS A 81 8.09 -2.18 2.46
CA LYS A 81 8.14 -3.57 1.96
C LYS A 81 6.84 -4.29 2.25
N LEU A 82 6.25 -4.88 1.20
CA LEU A 82 5.00 -5.62 1.29
C LEU A 82 5.09 -6.95 0.55
N VAL A 83 4.34 -7.91 1.08
CA VAL A 83 4.10 -9.20 0.42
C VAL A 83 2.60 -9.36 0.24
N CYS A 84 2.20 -9.83 -0.93
CA CYS A 84 0.83 -10.19 -1.22
C CYS A 84 0.75 -11.64 -1.68
N GLY A 85 -0.21 -12.39 -1.12
CA GLY A 85 -0.55 -13.74 -1.54
C GLY A 85 -2.01 -13.83 -1.96
N VAL A 86 -2.27 -14.49 -3.09
CA VAL A 86 -3.60 -14.69 -3.65
C VAL A 86 -3.94 -16.17 -3.63
N TYR A 87 -5.10 -16.50 -3.06
CA TYR A 87 -5.62 -17.84 -2.92
C TYR A 87 -6.99 -17.94 -3.61
N GLY A 88 -7.17 -18.97 -4.39
CA GLY A 88 -8.44 -19.21 -5.06
C GLY A 88 -8.37 -19.13 -6.59
N PRO A 89 -9.48 -19.13 -7.31
CA PRO A 89 -10.85 -19.17 -6.78
C PRO A 89 -11.17 -20.48 -6.04
N ARG A 90 -11.83 -20.36 -4.87
CA ARG A 90 -12.29 -21.48 -4.05
C ARG A 90 -13.79 -21.41 -3.89
N GLU A 91 -14.45 -22.53 -3.71
CA GLU A 91 -15.89 -22.57 -3.44
C GLU A 91 -16.19 -21.93 -2.06
N VAL A 92 -17.24 -21.11 -2.03
CA VAL A 92 -17.72 -20.50 -0.79
C VAL A 92 -18.27 -21.60 0.14
N GLN A 93 -17.77 -21.69 1.38
CA GLN A 93 -18.12 -22.77 2.30
C GLN A 93 -19.59 -22.74 2.74
N LYS A 94 -20.18 -21.53 2.91
CA LYS A 94 -21.55 -21.36 3.34
C LYS A 94 -22.47 -21.16 2.14
N LYS A 95 -23.41 -22.08 1.94
CA LYS A 95 -24.42 -21.99 0.87
C LYS A 95 -25.30 -20.74 0.93
N SER A 96 -25.51 -20.18 2.13
CA SER A 96 -26.24 -18.92 2.34
C SER A 96 -25.55 -17.71 1.68
N ASP A 97 -24.25 -17.78 1.48
CA ASP A 97 -23.45 -16.66 1.00
C ASP A 97 -23.18 -16.78 -0.52
N PHE A 98 -23.84 -17.71 -1.21
CA PHE A 98 -23.73 -17.88 -2.64
C PHE A 98 -24.29 -16.67 -3.41
N ARG A 99 -23.45 -16.05 -4.22
CA ARG A 99 -23.81 -14.95 -5.12
C ARG A 99 -23.62 -15.38 -6.58
N LEU A 100 -24.32 -14.70 -7.47
CA LEU A 100 -24.17 -14.93 -8.92
C LEU A 100 -22.78 -14.50 -9.40
N ASN A 101 -22.23 -13.47 -8.80
CA ASN A 101 -20.85 -13.01 -9.06
C ASN A 101 -19.91 -13.60 -8.01
N GLY A 102 -18.65 -13.75 -8.40
CA GLY A 102 -17.58 -14.10 -7.47
C GLY A 102 -17.43 -13.08 -6.33
N GLN A 103 -16.85 -13.53 -5.24
CA GLN A 103 -16.59 -12.68 -4.09
C GLN A 103 -15.08 -12.46 -3.96
N LEU A 104 -14.69 -11.22 -3.69
CA LEU A 104 -13.32 -10.86 -3.37
C LEU A 104 -13.23 -10.59 -1.86
N PHE A 105 -12.34 -11.28 -1.20
CA PHE A 105 -12.01 -11.05 0.20
C PHE A 105 -10.59 -10.51 0.27
N CYS A 106 -10.41 -9.34 0.89
CA CYS A 106 -9.11 -8.73 1.05
C CYS A 106 -8.80 -8.57 2.54
N GLU A 107 -7.64 -9.02 2.93
CA GLU A 107 -7.09 -8.79 4.26
C GLU A 107 -5.80 -7.97 4.14
N PHE A 108 -5.78 -6.85 4.81
CA PHE A 108 -4.60 -6.01 4.92
C PHE A 108 -4.11 -6.05 6.37
N LYS A 109 -2.84 -6.36 6.56
CA LYS A 109 -2.27 -6.51 7.90
C LYS A 109 -0.85 -5.95 7.98
N PHE A 110 -0.58 -5.27 9.07
CA PHE A 110 0.78 -4.87 9.41
C PHE A 110 1.45 -5.97 10.24
N ALA A 111 2.68 -6.32 9.90
CA ALA A 111 3.48 -7.17 10.78
C ALA A 111 3.72 -6.44 12.12
N PRO A 112 3.73 -7.13 13.26
CA PRO A 112 3.93 -6.48 14.57
C PRO A 112 5.18 -5.62 14.67
N PHE A 113 6.19 -5.91 13.87
CA PHE A 113 7.48 -5.22 13.80
C PHE A 113 7.59 -4.20 12.65
N SER A 114 6.56 -4.04 11.82
CA SER A 114 6.60 -3.20 10.60
C SER A 114 6.67 -1.70 10.89
N CYS A 115 6.25 -1.28 12.06
CA CYS A 115 6.19 0.11 12.46
C CYS A 115 7.18 0.39 13.61
N GLN A 116 7.58 1.65 13.79
CA GLN A 116 8.43 2.07 14.92
C GLN A 116 7.85 1.67 16.28
N LYS A 117 6.53 1.82 16.44
CA LYS A 117 5.79 1.32 17.60
C LYS A 117 5.27 -0.07 17.27
N ARG A 118 5.61 -1.06 18.11
CA ARG A 118 5.14 -2.44 17.94
C ARG A 118 3.62 -2.48 17.93
N ARG A 119 3.05 -3.12 16.90
CA ARG A 119 1.60 -3.33 16.78
C ARG A 119 1.14 -4.60 17.48
N SER A 120 -0.13 -4.62 17.89
CA SER A 120 -0.77 -5.81 18.41
C SER A 120 -0.90 -6.89 17.32
N HIS A 121 -1.11 -8.14 17.74
CA HIS A 121 -1.44 -9.24 16.84
C HIS A 121 -2.91 -9.23 16.41
N GLN A 122 -3.76 -8.49 17.13
CA GLN A 122 -5.16 -8.30 16.77
C GLN A 122 -5.29 -7.27 15.67
N GLN A 123 -6.28 -7.44 14.82
CA GLN A 123 -6.55 -6.52 13.73
C GLN A 123 -7.04 -5.17 14.27
N ASP A 124 -6.34 -4.11 13.87
CA ASP A 124 -6.68 -2.74 14.24
C ASP A 124 -7.78 -2.17 13.32
N ASN A 125 -8.46 -1.11 13.78
CA ASN A 125 -9.45 -0.41 12.98
C ASN A 125 -8.85 0.17 11.68
N GLU A 126 -7.61 0.64 11.72
CA GLU A 126 -6.88 1.11 10.54
C GLU A 126 -6.74 0.00 9.49
N GLU A 127 -6.33 -1.20 9.92
CA GLU A 127 -6.21 -2.37 9.03
C GLU A 127 -7.54 -2.77 8.40
N LEU A 128 -8.65 -2.65 9.16
CA LEU A 128 -10.00 -2.92 8.65
C LEU A 128 -10.41 -1.93 7.56
N VAL A 129 -10.15 -0.65 7.78
CA VAL A 129 -10.44 0.40 6.78
C VAL A 129 -9.61 0.18 5.52
N LEU A 130 -8.30 -0.05 5.67
CA LEU A 130 -7.41 -0.32 4.53
C LEU A 130 -7.80 -1.60 3.78
N SER A 131 -8.25 -2.66 4.48
CA SER A 131 -8.78 -3.88 3.86
C SER A 131 -10.03 -3.59 3.02
N GLY A 132 -10.93 -2.74 3.53
CA GLY A 132 -12.14 -2.30 2.81
C GLY A 132 -11.81 -1.54 1.54
N LEU A 133 -10.94 -0.54 1.64
CA LEU A 133 -10.49 0.28 0.51
C LEU A 133 -9.77 -0.55 -0.57
N LEU A 134 -8.89 -1.45 -0.14
CA LEU A 134 -8.21 -2.38 -1.04
C LEU A 134 -9.20 -3.27 -1.78
N ARG A 135 -10.22 -3.80 -1.09
CA ARG A 135 -11.25 -4.64 -1.67
C ARG A 135 -12.05 -3.87 -2.72
N GLU A 136 -12.55 -2.68 -2.39
CA GLU A 136 -13.33 -1.85 -3.33
C GLU A 136 -12.54 -1.54 -4.60
N ALA A 137 -11.27 -1.19 -4.46
CA ALA A 137 -10.39 -0.92 -5.59
C ALA A 137 -10.20 -2.14 -6.50
N LEU A 138 -9.96 -3.31 -5.91
CA LEU A 138 -9.72 -4.54 -6.66
C LEU A 138 -11.00 -5.14 -7.23
N GLU A 139 -12.16 -4.99 -6.56
CA GLU A 139 -13.46 -5.39 -7.10
C GLU A 139 -13.78 -4.69 -8.43
N ALA A 140 -13.37 -3.42 -8.57
CA ALA A 140 -13.53 -2.68 -9.81
C ALA A 140 -12.63 -3.20 -10.95
N ALA A 141 -11.49 -3.78 -10.61
CA ALA A 141 -10.50 -4.23 -11.60
C ALA A 141 -10.62 -5.71 -11.99
N VAL A 142 -11.20 -6.55 -11.13
CA VAL A 142 -11.29 -8.00 -11.33
C VAL A 142 -12.60 -8.39 -12.00
N CYS A 143 -12.54 -9.31 -12.98
CA CYS A 143 -13.70 -9.85 -13.69
C CYS A 143 -14.45 -10.89 -12.84
N LEU A 144 -15.14 -10.48 -11.78
CA LEU A 144 -15.80 -11.37 -10.80
C LEU A 144 -16.94 -12.22 -11.42
N HIS A 145 -17.51 -11.79 -12.55
CA HIS A 145 -18.57 -12.53 -13.24
C HIS A 145 -18.09 -13.87 -13.81
N HIS A 146 -16.79 -14.09 -13.99
CA HIS A 146 -16.22 -15.35 -14.43
C HIS A 146 -16.18 -16.43 -13.35
N PHE A 147 -16.36 -16.07 -12.09
CA PHE A 147 -16.25 -16.97 -10.94
C PHE A 147 -17.52 -17.01 -10.08
N PRO A 148 -18.67 -17.44 -10.64
CA PRO A 148 -19.90 -17.54 -9.84
C PRO A 148 -19.70 -18.53 -8.69
N LYS A 149 -20.23 -18.21 -7.50
CA LYS A 149 -20.15 -19.04 -6.28
C LYS A 149 -18.75 -19.32 -5.76
N ALA A 150 -17.74 -18.61 -6.29
CA ALA A 150 -16.36 -18.73 -5.85
C ALA A 150 -15.90 -17.50 -5.10
N GLN A 151 -14.92 -17.68 -4.26
CA GLN A 151 -14.26 -16.66 -3.47
C GLN A 151 -12.78 -16.63 -3.82
N VAL A 152 -12.26 -15.42 -4.03
CA VAL A 152 -10.82 -15.14 -4.17
C VAL A 152 -10.37 -14.40 -2.93
N GLU A 153 -9.31 -14.88 -2.30
CA GLU A 153 -8.73 -14.27 -1.11
C GLU A 153 -7.40 -13.59 -1.47
N VAL A 154 -7.27 -12.33 -1.09
CA VAL A 154 -6.08 -11.49 -1.30
C VAL A 154 -5.57 -11.05 0.07
N ASN A 155 -4.43 -11.58 0.47
CA ASN A 155 -3.82 -11.29 1.76
C ASN A 155 -2.58 -10.45 1.55
N VAL A 156 -2.59 -9.22 2.06
CA VAL A 156 -1.47 -8.28 2.02
C VAL A 156 -0.87 -8.13 3.40
N MET A 157 0.43 -8.34 3.50
CA MET A 157 1.19 -8.14 4.73
C MET A 157 2.27 -7.09 4.51
N VAL A 158 2.24 -6.05 5.32
CA VAL A 158 3.29 -5.03 5.37
C VAL A 158 4.39 -5.50 6.31
N ILE A 159 5.59 -5.68 5.77
CA ILE A 159 6.78 -6.11 6.52
C ILE A 159 7.47 -4.89 7.13
N GLU A 160 7.59 -3.81 6.36
CA GLU A 160 8.21 -2.57 6.80
C GLU A 160 7.39 -1.40 6.23
N ASN A 161 7.02 -0.44 7.10
CA ASN A 161 6.20 0.71 6.73
C ASN A 161 7.00 2.01 6.86
N ASP A 162 7.34 2.57 5.72
CA ASP A 162 7.97 3.90 5.58
C ASP A 162 7.11 4.87 4.74
N GLY A 163 5.79 4.79 4.91
CA GLY A 163 4.81 5.64 4.22
C GLY A 163 4.21 5.01 2.96
N SER A 164 3.03 5.52 2.58
CA SER A 164 2.24 5.11 1.40
C SER A 164 1.91 3.60 1.31
N PRO A 165 1.56 2.92 2.43
CA PRO A 165 1.38 1.47 2.40
C PRO A 165 0.20 1.04 1.53
N LEU A 166 -0.89 1.82 1.44
CA LEU A 166 -2.05 1.51 0.62
C LEU A 166 -1.72 1.58 -0.88
N ALA A 167 -0.97 2.59 -1.32
CA ALA A 167 -0.56 2.73 -2.72
C ALA A 167 0.31 1.54 -3.17
N ALA A 168 1.30 1.18 -2.37
CA ALA A 168 2.14 0.02 -2.63
C ALA A 168 1.34 -1.30 -2.58
N ALA A 169 0.36 -1.43 -1.66
CA ALA A 169 -0.51 -2.60 -1.56
C ALA A 169 -1.39 -2.79 -2.79
N LEU A 170 -1.98 -1.72 -3.34
CA LEU A 170 -2.77 -1.76 -4.58
C LEU A 170 -1.95 -2.33 -5.75
N THR A 171 -0.74 -1.82 -5.93
CA THR A 171 0.16 -2.29 -6.99
C THR A 171 0.59 -3.74 -6.75
N CYS A 172 0.95 -4.10 -5.51
CA CYS A 172 1.36 -5.45 -5.15
C CYS A 172 0.23 -6.47 -5.34
N ALA A 173 -0.98 -6.13 -4.89
CA ALA A 173 -2.15 -7.00 -5.02
C ALA A 173 -2.56 -7.21 -6.49
N SER A 174 -2.51 -6.15 -7.30
CA SER A 174 -2.74 -6.24 -8.75
C SER A 174 -1.74 -7.19 -9.43
N LEU A 175 -0.46 -7.08 -9.07
CA LEU A 175 0.60 -7.94 -9.57
C LEU A 175 0.39 -9.41 -9.15
N ALA A 176 0.00 -9.65 -7.89
CA ALA A 176 -0.27 -10.98 -7.35
C ALA A 176 -1.49 -11.64 -8.02
N LEU A 177 -2.57 -10.88 -8.27
CA LEU A 177 -3.76 -11.34 -8.99
C LEU A 177 -3.42 -11.73 -10.43
N SER A 178 -2.61 -10.93 -11.13
CA SER A 178 -2.12 -11.26 -12.48
C SER A 178 -1.26 -12.51 -12.46
N SER A 179 -0.36 -12.67 -11.49
CA SER A 179 0.45 -13.87 -11.30
C SER A 179 -0.40 -15.12 -11.01
N ALA A 180 -1.54 -14.96 -10.33
CA ALA A 180 -2.51 -16.02 -10.07
C ALA A 180 -3.35 -16.40 -11.32
N SER A 181 -3.16 -15.73 -12.46
CA SER A 181 -3.97 -15.92 -13.69
C SER A 181 -5.47 -15.66 -13.45
N ILE A 182 -5.79 -14.68 -12.61
CA ILE A 182 -7.16 -14.23 -12.39
C ILE A 182 -7.46 -13.16 -13.44
N PRO A 183 -8.56 -13.28 -14.21
CA PRO A 183 -8.91 -12.30 -15.24
C PRO A 183 -9.22 -10.94 -14.61
N MET A 184 -8.56 -9.93 -15.13
CA MET A 184 -8.69 -8.53 -14.73
C MET A 184 -8.95 -7.67 -15.97
N TYR A 185 -9.67 -6.56 -15.79
CA TYR A 185 -9.86 -5.56 -16.86
C TYR A 185 -8.56 -4.83 -17.17
N ASP A 186 -7.83 -4.45 -16.13
CA ASP A 186 -6.53 -3.76 -16.23
C ASP A 186 -5.71 -3.98 -14.97
N LEU A 187 -4.43 -3.62 -15.04
CA LEU A 187 -3.54 -3.56 -13.88
C LEU A 187 -3.85 -2.31 -13.06
N VAL A 188 -3.93 -2.46 -11.74
CA VAL A 188 -4.09 -1.35 -10.83
C VAL A 188 -2.71 -0.89 -10.34
N VAL A 189 -2.41 0.37 -10.52
CA VAL A 189 -1.21 1.02 -10.00
C VAL A 189 -1.62 2.04 -8.94
N GLY A 190 -1.10 1.89 -7.74
CA GLY A 190 -1.33 2.82 -6.63
C GLY A 190 -0.28 3.92 -6.59
N ALA A 191 -0.72 5.13 -6.26
CA ALA A 191 0.16 6.27 -6.00
C ALA A 191 -0.38 7.12 -4.86
N SER A 192 0.53 7.76 -4.12
CA SER A 192 0.18 8.68 -3.04
C SER A 192 0.89 10.01 -3.24
N VAL A 193 0.19 11.10 -2.92
CA VAL A 193 0.70 12.46 -2.97
C VAL A 193 0.33 13.18 -1.68
N ARG A 194 1.29 13.86 -1.09
CA ARG A 194 1.09 14.73 0.05
C ARG A 194 1.12 16.18 -0.39
N GLN A 195 0.09 16.94 -0.04
CA GLN A 195 0.05 18.38 -0.21
C GLN A 195 0.60 19.05 1.04
N LEU A 196 1.60 19.89 0.86
CA LEU A 196 2.04 20.88 1.83
C LEU A 196 1.66 22.27 1.31
N PRO A 197 1.62 23.32 2.15
CA PRO A 197 1.11 24.64 1.78
C PRO A 197 1.74 25.26 0.52
N LYS A 198 2.92 24.81 0.12
CA LYS A 198 3.66 25.37 -1.04
C LYS A 198 4.18 24.33 -2.02
N VAL A 199 4.09 23.05 -1.71
CA VAL A 199 4.73 21.98 -2.48
C VAL A 199 3.91 20.72 -2.44
N LEU A 200 3.83 20.03 -3.58
CA LEU A 200 3.26 18.70 -3.70
C LEU A 200 4.40 17.66 -3.63
N LEU A 201 4.27 16.69 -2.74
CA LEU A 201 5.24 15.61 -2.57
C LEU A 201 4.66 14.32 -3.12
N LEU A 202 5.26 13.81 -4.17
CA LEU A 202 4.93 12.49 -4.71
C LEU A 202 5.60 11.42 -3.85
N ASP A 203 4.86 10.35 -3.51
CA ASP A 203 5.34 9.22 -2.74
C ASP A 203 6.00 9.65 -1.41
N PRO A 204 5.18 10.17 -0.46
CA PRO A 204 5.68 10.65 0.82
C PRO A 204 6.24 9.50 1.68
N THR A 205 7.28 9.79 2.44
CA THR A 205 7.77 8.93 3.51
C THR A 205 6.89 9.05 4.74
N LYS A 206 7.03 8.14 5.70
CA LYS A 206 6.25 8.17 6.94
C LYS A 206 6.43 9.47 7.72
N ASP A 207 7.65 10.00 7.74
CA ASP A 207 7.95 11.30 8.39
C ASP A 207 7.23 12.45 7.67
N GLU A 208 7.00 12.34 6.36
CA GLU A 208 6.29 13.34 5.55
C GLU A 208 4.77 13.18 5.64
N GLU A 209 4.25 11.95 5.78
CA GLU A 209 2.81 11.69 5.95
C GLU A 209 2.28 12.15 7.30
N TRP A 210 3.04 11.87 8.37
CA TRP A 210 2.61 12.13 9.73
C TRP A 210 3.14 13.44 10.24
N GLN A 211 2.35 14.50 10.08
CA GLN A 211 2.58 15.79 10.72
C GLN A 211 1.31 16.29 11.39
N PRO A 212 1.09 15.95 12.68
CA PRO A 212 -0.12 16.34 13.40
C PRO A 212 -0.22 17.85 13.65
N GLU A 213 0.89 18.60 13.55
CA GLU A 213 0.97 19.99 13.95
C GLU A 213 0.76 21.02 12.85
N LEU A 214 0.61 20.59 11.60
CA LEU A 214 0.16 21.47 10.53
C LEU A 214 -1.36 21.61 10.63
N SER A 215 -1.76 22.24 11.75
CA SER A 215 -3.13 22.48 12.17
C SER A 215 -3.99 23.18 11.12
N HIS A 216 -5.20 22.87 11.16
CA HIS A 216 -6.52 23.35 10.76
C HIS A 216 -6.68 24.52 9.76
N ASP A 217 -5.69 25.38 9.59
CA ASP A 217 -5.78 26.61 8.79
C ASP A 217 -4.94 26.62 7.51
N GLN A 218 -4.24 25.57 7.19
CA GLN A 218 -3.40 25.48 5.98
C GLN A 218 -3.80 24.29 5.12
N ASN A 219 -3.82 24.46 3.80
CA ASN A 219 -4.04 23.41 2.82
C ASN A 219 -3.02 22.29 3.02
N ASN A 220 -3.46 21.24 3.71
CA ASN A 220 -2.65 20.11 4.08
C ASN A 220 -3.47 18.84 3.90
N SER A 221 -3.14 18.07 2.89
CA SER A 221 -3.92 16.88 2.56
C SER A 221 -3.03 15.75 2.07
N ASN A 222 -3.52 14.54 2.25
CA ASN A 222 -2.93 13.33 1.73
C ASN A 222 -3.91 12.70 0.73
N LEU A 223 -3.43 12.39 -0.47
CA LEU A 223 -4.22 11.82 -1.54
C LEU A 223 -3.60 10.49 -1.95
N THR A 224 -4.34 9.39 -1.82
CA THR A 224 -3.97 8.08 -2.35
C THR A 224 -4.95 7.66 -3.43
N VAL A 225 -4.44 7.31 -4.60
CA VAL A 225 -5.23 6.94 -5.76
C VAL A 225 -4.77 5.59 -6.29
N GLY A 226 -5.74 4.72 -6.62
CA GLY A 226 -5.55 3.55 -7.47
C GLY A 226 -6.00 3.88 -8.89
N TYR A 227 -5.14 3.70 -9.85
CA TYR A 227 -5.37 4.04 -11.24
C TYR A 227 -5.19 2.84 -12.15
N MET A 228 -6.08 2.70 -13.12
CA MET A 228 -6.04 1.70 -14.20
C MET A 228 -5.55 2.37 -15.49
N PRO A 229 -4.26 2.26 -15.82
CA PRO A 229 -3.65 3.09 -16.88
C PRO A 229 -4.17 2.83 -18.28
N SER A 230 -4.47 1.55 -18.64
CA SER A 230 -4.94 1.22 -19.98
C SER A 230 -6.39 1.69 -20.21
N MET A 231 -7.22 1.63 -19.16
CA MET A 231 -8.61 2.09 -19.20
C MET A 231 -8.76 3.59 -18.88
N GLN A 232 -7.71 4.21 -18.38
CA GLN A 232 -7.70 5.62 -17.94
C GLN A 232 -8.77 5.91 -16.88
N GLN A 233 -8.97 4.97 -15.95
CA GLN A 233 -9.97 5.08 -14.90
C GLN A 233 -9.34 5.02 -13.51
N VAL A 234 -9.95 5.73 -12.57
CA VAL A 234 -9.61 5.68 -11.15
C VAL A 234 -10.46 4.60 -10.49
N CYS A 235 -9.82 3.63 -9.84
CA CYS A 235 -10.50 2.56 -9.11
C CYS A 235 -10.51 2.77 -7.60
N ALA A 236 -9.58 3.55 -7.06
CA ALA A 236 -9.56 3.95 -5.66
C ALA A 236 -9.23 5.43 -5.52
N TYR A 237 -9.90 6.09 -4.61
CA TYR A 237 -9.67 7.49 -4.29
C TYR A 237 -9.86 7.69 -2.79
N VAL A 238 -8.77 8.02 -2.11
CA VAL A 238 -8.76 8.30 -0.67
C VAL A 238 -8.12 9.65 -0.47
N HIS A 239 -8.88 10.59 0.08
CA HIS A 239 -8.42 11.94 0.37
C HIS A 239 -8.61 12.23 1.86
N GLU A 240 -7.55 12.62 2.52
CA GLU A 240 -7.52 12.97 3.93
C GLU A 240 -6.98 14.39 4.09
N GLY A 241 -7.69 15.23 4.82
CA GLY A 241 -7.30 16.61 5.07
C GLY A 241 -8.10 17.64 4.28
N VAL A 242 -7.52 18.83 4.14
CA VAL A 242 -8.18 19.98 3.47
C VAL A 242 -7.31 20.43 2.30
N SER A 243 -7.94 20.55 1.12
CA SER A 243 -7.29 21.03 -0.09
C SER A 243 -8.21 21.93 -0.91
N ASN A 244 -7.62 22.83 -1.69
CA ASN A 244 -8.35 23.59 -2.70
C ASN A 244 -8.59 22.73 -3.95
N THR A 245 -9.61 23.05 -4.72
CA THR A 245 -9.94 22.32 -5.96
C THR A 245 -8.81 22.38 -6.99
N GLU A 246 -8.14 23.54 -7.10
CA GLU A 246 -7.01 23.71 -8.02
C GLU A 246 -5.81 22.84 -7.66
N ASP A 247 -5.50 22.76 -6.36
CA ASP A 247 -4.41 21.92 -5.84
C ASP A 247 -4.75 20.44 -6.03
N LEU A 248 -6.01 20.06 -5.83
CA LEU A 248 -6.49 18.69 -6.04
C LEU A 248 -6.33 18.25 -7.50
N GLU A 249 -6.65 19.14 -8.45
CA GLU A 249 -6.46 18.87 -9.88
C GLU A 249 -4.98 18.64 -10.21
N GLN A 250 -4.08 19.43 -9.63
CA GLN A 250 -2.64 19.26 -9.82
C GLN A 250 -2.15 17.93 -9.22
N MET A 251 -2.63 17.56 -8.02
CA MET A 251 -2.31 16.28 -7.39
C MET A 251 -2.75 15.11 -8.26
N LEU A 252 -3.98 15.14 -8.80
CA LEU A 252 -4.48 14.09 -9.69
C LEU A 252 -3.67 13.96 -10.97
N LYS A 253 -3.27 15.07 -11.60
CA LYS A 253 -2.40 15.05 -12.78
C LYS A 253 -1.05 14.40 -12.46
N LEU A 254 -0.46 14.75 -11.33
CA LEU A 254 0.84 14.24 -10.90
C LEU A 254 0.79 12.74 -10.62
N VAL A 255 -0.29 12.26 -9.98
CA VAL A 255 -0.54 10.84 -9.71
C VAL A 255 -0.72 10.06 -11.02
N THR A 256 -1.53 10.56 -11.96
CA THR A 256 -1.77 9.87 -13.23
C THR A 256 -0.50 9.76 -14.06
N GLU A 257 0.31 10.82 -14.13
CA GLU A 257 1.62 10.78 -14.80
C GLU A 257 2.58 9.75 -14.17
N TYR A 258 2.58 9.64 -12.85
CA TYR A 258 3.38 8.64 -12.15
C TYR A 258 2.89 7.23 -12.45
N CYS A 259 1.59 6.97 -12.36
CA CYS A 259 1.02 5.65 -12.66
C CYS A 259 1.33 5.18 -14.08
N LEU A 260 1.30 6.08 -15.07
CA LEU A 260 1.69 5.79 -16.45
C LEU A 260 3.17 5.43 -16.59
N LYS A 261 4.06 6.00 -15.75
CA LYS A 261 5.48 5.65 -15.73
C LYS A 261 5.75 4.30 -15.04
N VAL A 262 4.96 3.93 -14.04
CA VAL A 262 5.11 2.66 -13.30
C VAL A 262 4.53 1.48 -14.07
N GLN A 263 3.47 1.66 -14.85
CA GLN A 263 2.82 0.61 -15.63
C GLN A 263 3.81 -0.27 -16.44
N PRO A 264 4.72 0.29 -17.25
CA PRO A 264 5.64 -0.54 -18.02
C PRO A 264 6.59 -1.36 -17.15
N ILE A 265 6.94 -0.88 -15.95
CA ILE A 265 7.79 -1.62 -15.00
C ILE A 265 7.06 -2.84 -14.48
N VAL A 266 5.78 -2.68 -14.10
CA VAL A 266 4.91 -3.78 -13.65
C VAL A 266 4.72 -4.81 -14.75
N GLN A 267 4.46 -4.37 -16.00
CA GLN A 267 4.32 -5.24 -17.16
C GLN A 267 5.61 -6.02 -17.47
N LEU A 268 6.75 -5.38 -17.32
CA LEU A 268 8.06 -5.99 -17.54
C LEU A 268 8.31 -7.12 -16.53
N CYS A 269 8.03 -6.88 -15.25
CA CYS A 269 8.12 -7.88 -14.20
C CYS A 269 7.24 -9.12 -14.48
N LEU A 270 6.00 -8.91 -14.99
CA LEU A 270 5.12 -10.02 -15.37
C LEU A 270 5.66 -10.80 -16.58
N LYS A 271 6.16 -10.12 -17.60
CA LYS A 271 6.78 -10.76 -18.79
C LYS A 271 7.95 -11.64 -18.39
N GLU A 272 8.88 -11.12 -17.58
CA GLU A 272 10.03 -11.90 -17.08
C GLU A 272 9.59 -13.14 -16.30
N THR A 273 8.49 -13.03 -15.55
CA THR A 273 7.96 -14.17 -14.79
C THR A 273 7.44 -15.27 -15.72
N VAL A 274 6.68 -14.89 -16.75
CA VAL A 274 6.16 -15.84 -17.74
C VAL A 274 7.29 -16.48 -18.54
N GLU A 275 8.30 -15.71 -18.94
CA GLU A 275 9.47 -16.23 -19.64
C GLU A 275 10.23 -17.28 -18.80
N LYS A 276 10.40 -17.01 -17.49
CA LYS A 276 11.02 -17.98 -16.55
C LYS A 276 10.18 -19.24 -16.39
N MET A 277 8.85 -19.13 -16.34
CA MET A 277 7.96 -20.30 -16.27
C MET A 277 8.05 -21.15 -17.54
N LEU A 278 8.06 -20.54 -18.71
CA LEU A 278 8.19 -21.24 -19.99
C LEU A 278 9.56 -21.93 -20.15
N ALA A 279 10.63 -21.29 -19.71
CA ALA A 279 11.97 -21.89 -19.72
C ALA A 279 12.04 -23.16 -18.85
N ASN A 280 11.48 -23.10 -17.63
CA ASN A 280 11.43 -24.24 -16.72
C ASN A 280 10.57 -25.41 -17.25
N GLU A 281 9.47 -25.12 -17.97
CA GLU A 281 8.64 -26.15 -18.61
C GLU A 281 9.36 -26.80 -19.82
N GLY A 282 10.18 -26.04 -20.54
CA GLY A 282 11.02 -26.56 -21.62
C GLY A 282 12.05 -27.55 -21.11
N GLU A 283 12.81 -27.19 -20.06
CA GLU A 283 13.83 -28.06 -19.45
C GLU A 283 13.23 -29.37 -18.89
N ASN A 284 12.02 -29.33 -18.33
CA ASN A 284 11.36 -30.55 -17.83
C ASN A 284 10.87 -31.48 -18.94
N LYS A 285 10.54 -30.96 -20.13
CA LYS A 285 10.16 -31.79 -21.28
C LYS A 285 11.34 -32.45 -21.99
N ASP A 286 12.51 -31.86 -21.89
CA ASP A 286 13.74 -32.40 -22.45
C ASP A 286 14.41 -33.43 -21.49
N ALA A 287 13.90 -33.56 -20.26
CA ALA A 287 14.39 -34.49 -19.23
C ALA A 287 13.53 -35.77 -19.10
N GLU A 288 12.35 -35.84 -19.75
CA GLU A 288 11.53 -37.05 -19.89
C GLU A 288 11.82 -37.77 -21.22
#